data_0e0330a495f818e51cd2d0511781503b
#
_entry.id   0e0330a495f818e51cd2d0511781503b
#
_cell.length_a   1.000
_cell.length_b   1.000
_cell.length_c   1.000
_cell.angle_alpha   90.00
_cell.angle_beta   90.00
_cell.angle_gamma   90.00
#
_symmetry.space_group_name_H-M   'P 1'
#
loop_
_entity.id
_entity.type
_entity.pdbx_description
1 polymer ?
#
loop_
_entity_poly.entity_id
_entity_poly.type
_entity_poly.pdbx_seq_one_letter_code
_entity_poly.pdbx_strand_id
1 'polypeptide(L)'
;IGRDGCGYYSLRGLPINSLDNSIQRIAANQEFKDVMNILGLDVTKDAANKNIAFDKIVIATDQDLDGIHLGSMLIGWFRKFAPNLFNEGKICKLQTPLIIVKDNKDAITPYFFDLDAFKKWEAANPSNKLKVFYQKGLGSIERTDMEWLMKQNGGMEQFLYELREDAEGFKNVELWLTGDSEPRKEKLRKYSFDINMA
;
A
#
# COMPACT_ATOMS: atom_id res chain seq x y z
N ILE A 1 -3.46 -10.07 -14.02
CA ILE A 1 -4.44 -10.58 -13.04
C ILE A 1 -5.78 -10.61 -13.77
N GLY A 2 -6.41 -11.79 -13.88
CA GLY A 2 -7.73 -11.94 -14.46
C GLY A 2 -8.82 -11.34 -13.55
N ARG A 3 -10.05 -11.20 -14.10
CA ARG A 3 -11.19 -10.75 -13.30
C ARG A 3 -11.85 -11.86 -12.48
N ASP A 4 -11.45 -13.11 -12.70
CA ASP A 4 -12.01 -14.25 -11.98
C ASP A 4 -11.58 -14.20 -10.51
N GLY A 5 -12.54 -14.05 -9.61
CA GLY A 5 -12.31 -13.96 -8.17
C GLY A 5 -11.76 -12.61 -7.66
N CYS A 6 -11.57 -11.60 -8.53
CA CYS A 6 -11.05 -10.29 -8.13
C CYS A 6 -11.98 -9.16 -8.55
N GLY A 7 -12.34 -8.28 -7.61
CA GLY A 7 -12.96 -6.98 -7.86
C GLY A 7 -11.90 -5.88 -7.94
N TYR A 8 -12.11 -4.89 -8.79
CA TYR A 8 -11.21 -3.73 -8.92
C TYR A 8 -12.02 -2.45 -8.76
N TYR A 9 -11.55 -1.56 -7.90
CA TYR A 9 -12.10 -0.23 -7.74
C TYR A 9 -10.98 0.81 -7.81
N SER A 10 -11.09 1.75 -8.74
CA SER A 10 -10.13 2.85 -8.88
C SER A 10 -10.64 4.07 -8.14
N LEU A 11 -9.85 4.57 -7.20
CA LEU A 11 -10.10 5.87 -6.59
C LEU A 11 -9.87 6.98 -7.63
N ARG A 12 -10.79 7.95 -7.69
CA ARG A 12 -10.73 9.06 -8.67
C ARG A 12 -9.90 10.25 -8.19
N GLY A 13 -9.26 10.11 -7.05
CA GLY A 13 -8.44 11.13 -6.42
C GLY A 13 -8.13 10.81 -4.98
N LEU A 14 -7.62 11.80 -4.24
CA LEU A 14 -7.35 11.65 -2.82
C LEU A 14 -8.66 11.65 -2.03
N PRO A 15 -9.00 10.57 -1.30
CA PRO A 15 -10.20 10.56 -0.47
C PRO A 15 -10.06 11.57 0.67
N ILE A 16 -11.18 12.00 1.25
CA ILE A 16 -11.13 12.87 2.43
C ILE A 16 -10.51 12.14 3.62
N ASN A 17 -9.77 12.89 4.43
CA ASN A 17 -9.17 12.32 5.64
C ASN A 17 -10.26 11.91 6.65
N SER A 18 -10.46 10.62 6.83
CA SER A 18 -11.49 10.07 7.70
C SER A 18 -11.21 10.30 9.19
N LEU A 19 -9.95 10.46 9.58
CA LEU A 19 -9.57 10.68 10.99
C LEU A 19 -9.84 12.12 11.45
N ASP A 20 -9.87 13.07 10.50
CA ASP A 20 -10.02 14.51 10.76
C ASP A 20 -11.37 15.09 10.29
N ASN A 21 -12.31 14.24 9.91
CA ASN A 21 -13.62 14.68 9.44
C ASN A 21 -14.77 14.01 10.20
N SER A 22 -15.91 14.71 10.24
CA SER A 22 -17.14 14.20 10.85
C SER A 22 -17.68 12.98 10.07
N ILE A 23 -18.40 12.11 10.78
CA ILE A 23 -19.04 10.92 10.18
C ILE A 23 -19.98 11.31 9.04
N GLN A 24 -20.73 12.42 9.19
CA GLN A 24 -21.65 12.92 8.17
C GLN A 24 -20.90 13.27 6.88
N ARG A 25 -19.73 13.93 6.99
CA ARG A 25 -18.90 14.31 5.84
C ARG A 25 -18.29 13.10 5.17
N ILE A 26 -17.81 12.14 5.96
CA ILE A 26 -17.27 10.88 5.45
C ILE A 26 -18.35 10.08 4.71
N ALA A 27 -19.55 9.97 5.32
CA ALA A 27 -20.68 9.28 4.71
C ALA A 27 -21.22 9.97 3.45
N ALA A 28 -20.96 11.26 3.27
CA ALA A 28 -21.29 11.99 2.04
C ALA A 28 -20.25 11.80 0.92
N ASN A 29 -19.04 11.35 1.24
CA ASN A 29 -17.98 11.13 0.25
C ASN A 29 -18.28 9.93 -0.65
N GLN A 30 -18.21 10.13 -1.97
CA GLN A 30 -18.63 9.12 -2.94
C GLN A 30 -17.70 7.91 -2.96
N GLU A 31 -16.37 8.11 -2.87
CA GLU A 31 -15.39 7.02 -2.84
C GLU A 31 -15.65 6.06 -1.68
N PHE A 32 -15.90 6.60 -0.48
CA PHE A 32 -16.19 5.77 0.69
C PHE A 32 -17.55 5.08 0.60
N LYS A 33 -18.56 5.73 0.00
CA LYS A 33 -19.86 5.07 -0.28
C LYS A 33 -19.67 3.88 -1.22
N ASP A 34 -18.91 4.07 -2.27
CA ASP A 34 -18.66 3.02 -3.25
C ASP A 34 -17.88 1.85 -2.62
N VAL A 35 -16.84 2.13 -1.83
CA VAL A 35 -16.08 1.11 -1.09
C VAL A 35 -16.99 0.34 -0.13
N MET A 36 -17.83 1.05 0.66
CA MET A 36 -18.78 0.40 1.57
C MET A 36 -19.75 -0.52 0.81
N ASN A 37 -20.31 -0.04 -0.29
CA ASN A 37 -21.28 -0.81 -1.08
C ASN A 37 -20.61 -2.05 -1.73
N ILE A 38 -19.40 -1.90 -2.29
CA ILE A 38 -18.66 -3.00 -2.91
C ILE A 38 -18.31 -4.07 -1.88
N LEU A 39 -17.87 -3.67 -0.69
CA LEU A 39 -17.46 -4.60 0.36
C LEU A 39 -18.63 -5.16 1.16
N GLY A 40 -19.82 -4.58 1.06
CA GLY A 40 -20.97 -4.91 1.89
C GLY A 40 -20.82 -4.42 3.34
N LEU A 41 -20.04 -3.34 3.56
CA LEU A 41 -19.81 -2.77 4.89
C LEU A 41 -20.96 -1.84 5.29
N ASP A 42 -21.46 -2.02 6.51
CA ASP A 42 -22.38 -1.09 7.15
C ASP A 42 -21.70 -0.45 8.37
N VAL A 43 -21.19 0.76 8.19
CA VAL A 43 -20.45 1.50 9.23
C VAL A 43 -21.35 1.97 10.39
N THR A 44 -22.68 1.79 10.30
CA THR A 44 -23.63 2.14 11.37
C THR A 44 -23.84 0.99 12.36
N LYS A 45 -23.34 -0.20 12.06
CA LYS A 45 -23.53 -1.42 12.87
C LYS A 45 -22.19 -2.07 13.20
N ASP A 46 -21.81 -2.08 14.47
CA ASP A 46 -20.57 -2.71 14.95
C ASP A 46 -20.42 -4.19 14.58
N ALA A 47 -21.52 -4.90 14.40
CA ALA A 47 -21.54 -6.33 14.10
C ALA A 47 -21.55 -6.66 12.59
N ALA A 48 -21.82 -5.68 11.72
CA ALA A 48 -22.03 -5.91 10.29
C ALA A 48 -20.75 -6.12 9.49
N ASN A 49 -19.60 -5.72 10.03
CA ASN A 49 -18.32 -5.79 9.36
C ASN A 49 -17.68 -7.19 9.36
N LYS A 50 -18.37 -8.20 9.89
CA LYS A 50 -17.87 -9.58 9.94
C LYS A 50 -18.03 -10.35 8.65
N ASN A 51 -18.93 -9.92 7.76
CA ASN A 51 -19.27 -10.64 6.53
C ASN A 51 -19.06 -9.75 5.30
N ILE A 52 -17.81 -9.33 5.07
CA ILE A 52 -17.47 -8.71 3.79
C ILE A 52 -17.54 -9.73 2.65
N ALA A 53 -17.87 -9.26 1.45
CA ALA A 53 -18.05 -10.10 0.26
C ALA A 53 -16.73 -10.71 -0.27
N PHE A 54 -15.58 -10.34 0.29
CA PHE A 54 -14.25 -10.72 -0.19
C PHE A 54 -13.39 -11.30 0.93
N ASP A 55 -12.52 -12.23 0.61
CA ASP A 55 -11.57 -12.82 1.54
C ASP A 55 -10.46 -11.82 1.92
N LYS A 56 -9.99 -11.02 0.96
CA LYS A 56 -8.96 -10.01 1.16
C LYS A 56 -9.33 -8.70 0.48
N ILE A 57 -8.92 -7.60 1.10
CA ILE A 57 -8.96 -6.24 0.55
C ILE A 57 -7.52 -5.81 0.32
N VAL A 58 -7.16 -5.55 -0.93
CA VAL A 58 -5.80 -5.17 -1.30
C VAL A 58 -5.74 -3.68 -1.63
N ILE A 59 -5.01 -2.93 -0.82
CA ILE A 59 -4.71 -1.52 -1.06
C ILE A 59 -3.53 -1.46 -2.02
N ALA A 60 -3.79 -1.05 -3.26
CA ALA A 60 -2.78 -0.91 -4.31
C ALA A 60 -2.53 0.57 -4.58
N THR A 61 -1.39 1.07 -4.15
CA THR A 61 -0.93 2.46 -4.36
C THR A 61 0.51 2.45 -4.84
N ASP A 62 0.92 3.54 -5.50
CA ASP A 62 2.30 3.72 -5.92
C ASP A 62 3.27 3.70 -4.73
N GLN A 63 4.55 3.45 -4.99
CA GLN A 63 5.58 3.39 -3.93
C GLN A 63 6.21 4.76 -3.64
N ASP A 64 5.63 5.84 -4.17
CA ASP A 64 6.03 7.21 -3.91
C ASP A 64 5.31 7.81 -2.68
N LEU A 65 5.65 9.06 -2.34
CA LEU A 65 5.11 9.76 -1.17
C LEU A 65 3.58 9.93 -1.25
N ASP A 66 3.04 10.22 -2.43
CA ASP A 66 1.61 10.42 -2.64
C ASP A 66 0.85 9.10 -2.48
N GLY A 67 1.39 8.01 -3.03
CA GLY A 67 0.81 6.67 -2.87
C GLY A 67 0.87 6.17 -1.43
N ILE A 68 1.96 6.46 -0.70
CA ILE A 68 2.07 6.16 0.74
C ILE A 68 1.01 6.96 1.52
N HIS A 69 0.84 8.26 1.22
CA HIS A 69 -0.16 9.10 1.86
C HIS A 69 -1.58 8.59 1.61
N LEU A 70 -1.91 8.31 0.35
CA LEU A 70 -3.22 7.75 -0.03
C LEU A 70 -3.50 6.41 0.65
N GLY A 71 -2.53 5.51 0.65
CA GLY A 71 -2.62 4.22 1.35
C GLY A 71 -2.86 4.39 2.85
N SER A 72 -2.16 5.34 3.49
CA SER A 72 -2.34 5.65 4.91
C SER A 72 -3.75 6.19 5.21
N MET A 73 -4.33 7.00 4.32
CA MET A 73 -5.70 7.50 4.48
C MET A 73 -6.72 6.36 4.41
N LEU A 74 -6.56 5.40 3.49
CA LEU A 74 -7.40 4.21 3.41
C LEU A 74 -7.25 3.33 4.66
N ILE A 75 -6.02 3.10 5.14
CA ILE A 75 -5.75 2.37 6.38
C ILE A 75 -6.46 3.06 7.55
N GLY A 76 -6.35 4.38 7.67
CA GLY A 76 -7.05 5.16 8.70
C GLY A 76 -8.57 5.01 8.63
N TRP A 77 -9.13 4.97 7.42
CA TRP A 77 -10.56 4.75 7.23
C TRP A 77 -10.99 3.34 7.69
N PHE A 78 -10.30 2.30 7.23
CA PHE A 78 -10.60 0.93 7.66
C PHE A 78 -10.42 0.76 9.18
N ARG A 79 -9.38 1.36 9.75
CA ARG A 79 -9.16 1.32 11.21
C ARG A 79 -10.31 1.96 11.98
N LYS A 80 -10.87 3.06 11.47
CA LYS A 80 -11.99 3.76 12.12
C LYS A 80 -13.31 3.00 12.03
N PHE A 81 -13.61 2.39 10.89
CA PHE A 81 -14.93 1.84 10.60
C PHE A 81 -15.01 0.32 10.56
N ALA A 82 -13.90 -0.37 10.37
CA ALA A 82 -13.84 -1.83 10.27
C ALA A 82 -12.54 -2.41 10.87
N PRO A 83 -12.20 -2.09 12.14
CA PRO A 83 -10.93 -2.49 12.76
C PRO A 83 -10.77 -4.02 12.85
N ASN A 84 -11.86 -4.77 12.95
CA ASN A 84 -11.83 -6.23 12.98
C ASN A 84 -11.20 -6.85 11.74
N LEU A 85 -11.23 -6.18 10.58
CA LEU A 85 -10.65 -6.70 9.34
C LEU A 85 -9.12 -6.81 9.42
N PHE A 86 -8.46 -6.01 10.25
CA PHE A 86 -7.02 -6.14 10.52
C PHE A 86 -6.72 -7.39 11.35
N ASN A 87 -7.53 -7.66 12.38
CA ASN A 87 -7.38 -8.86 13.23
C ASN A 87 -7.66 -10.15 12.45
N GLU A 88 -8.57 -10.07 11.47
CA GLU A 88 -8.89 -11.18 10.58
C GLU A 88 -7.88 -11.36 9.43
N GLY A 89 -6.85 -10.51 9.32
CA GLY A 89 -5.85 -10.57 8.24
C GLY A 89 -6.41 -10.25 6.86
N LYS A 90 -7.53 -9.54 6.79
CA LYS A 90 -8.22 -9.24 5.52
C LYS A 90 -7.72 -7.99 4.80
N ILE A 91 -7.01 -7.11 5.50
CA ILE A 91 -6.44 -5.90 4.91
C ILE A 91 -5.00 -6.15 4.50
N CYS A 92 -4.71 -6.01 3.21
CA CYS A 92 -3.36 -6.17 2.67
C CYS A 92 -2.95 -4.93 1.90
N LYS A 93 -1.65 -4.64 1.89
CA LYS A 93 -1.04 -3.66 0.98
C LYS A 93 -0.31 -4.40 -0.13
N LEU A 94 -0.53 -3.99 -1.38
CA LEU A 94 0.28 -4.46 -2.50
C LEU A 94 1.64 -3.79 -2.45
N GLN A 95 2.70 -4.59 -2.36
CA GLN A 95 4.08 -4.14 -2.42
C GLN A 95 4.70 -4.66 -3.71
N THR A 96 4.84 -3.80 -4.71
CA THR A 96 5.51 -4.13 -5.96
C THR A 96 7.01 -3.91 -5.84
N PRO A 97 7.85 -4.60 -6.67
CA PRO A 97 9.27 -4.32 -6.69
C PRO A 97 9.58 -2.85 -6.99
N LEU A 98 10.52 -2.29 -6.24
CA LEU A 98 11.07 -0.95 -6.49
C LEU A 98 12.09 -0.96 -7.62
N ILE A 99 12.82 -2.06 -7.75
CA ILE A 99 13.87 -2.23 -8.75
C ILE A 99 13.71 -3.59 -9.40
N ILE A 100 13.76 -3.59 -10.74
CA ILE A 100 13.81 -4.80 -11.57
C ILE A 100 15.12 -4.75 -12.36
N VAL A 101 15.91 -5.83 -12.29
CA VAL A 101 17.13 -5.97 -13.07
C VAL A 101 16.88 -6.96 -14.20
N LYS A 102 17.26 -6.60 -15.42
CA LYS A 102 17.13 -7.45 -16.59
C LYS A 102 18.50 -7.73 -17.23
N ASP A 103 18.67 -8.91 -17.74
CA ASP A 103 19.84 -9.27 -18.55
C ASP A 103 19.72 -8.75 -20.01
N ASN A 104 20.70 -9.08 -20.86
CA ASN A 104 20.70 -8.69 -22.26
C ASN A 104 19.59 -9.34 -23.12
N LYS A 105 18.92 -10.34 -22.57
CA LYS A 105 17.77 -11.02 -23.21
C LYS A 105 16.45 -10.56 -22.64
N ASP A 106 16.47 -9.44 -21.86
CA ASP A 106 15.33 -8.88 -21.13
C ASP A 106 14.69 -9.85 -20.11
N ALA A 107 15.42 -10.88 -19.69
CA ALA A 107 15.00 -11.75 -18.60
C ALA A 107 15.23 -11.08 -17.25
N ILE A 108 14.22 -11.12 -16.36
CA ILE A 108 14.31 -10.56 -15.02
C ILE A 108 15.22 -11.43 -14.16
N THR A 109 16.27 -10.81 -13.58
CA THR A 109 17.20 -11.46 -12.67
C THR A 109 18.01 -10.43 -11.87
N PRO A 110 17.84 -10.18 -10.64
CA PRO A 110 16.69 -10.34 -9.74
C PRO A 110 15.76 -9.11 -9.71
N TYR A 111 14.92 -9.04 -8.68
CA TYR A 111 14.13 -7.83 -8.34
C TYR A 111 14.25 -7.53 -6.84
N PHE A 112 14.01 -6.26 -6.45
CA PHE A 112 14.19 -5.78 -5.09
C PHE A 112 13.03 -4.89 -4.66
N PHE A 113 12.63 -5.02 -3.39
CA PHE A 113 11.60 -4.19 -2.78
C PHE A 113 12.15 -2.96 -2.07
N ASP A 114 13.46 -2.92 -1.82
CA ASP A 114 14.16 -1.80 -1.18
C ASP A 114 15.51 -1.52 -1.84
N LEU A 115 15.96 -0.26 -1.67
CA LEU A 115 17.18 0.23 -2.28
C LEU A 115 18.45 -0.35 -1.62
N ASP A 116 18.42 -0.65 -0.33
CA ASP A 116 19.58 -1.15 0.40
C ASP A 116 19.92 -2.57 -0.01
N ALA A 117 18.91 -3.41 -0.20
CA ALA A 117 19.07 -4.75 -0.71
C ALA A 117 19.66 -4.72 -2.14
N PHE A 118 19.19 -3.81 -2.98
CA PHE A 118 19.73 -3.61 -4.32
C PHE A 118 21.18 -3.16 -4.28
N LYS A 119 21.53 -2.12 -3.51
CA LYS A 119 22.92 -1.62 -3.40
C LYS A 119 23.90 -2.70 -2.94
N LYS A 120 23.51 -3.52 -1.95
CA LYS A 120 24.33 -4.65 -1.49
C LYS A 120 24.55 -5.69 -2.59
N TRP A 121 23.50 -6.01 -3.33
CA TRP A 121 23.58 -6.94 -4.43
C TRP A 121 24.43 -6.39 -5.60
N GLU A 122 24.24 -5.12 -5.97
CA GLU A 122 24.98 -4.43 -7.04
C GLU A 122 26.49 -4.42 -6.75
N ALA A 123 26.87 -4.11 -5.50
CA ALA A 123 28.28 -4.13 -5.08
C ALA A 123 28.91 -5.54 -5.19
N ALA A 124 28.13 -6.59 -4.94
CA ALA A 124 28.58 -7.97 -5.06
C ALA A 124 28.56 -8.52 -6.51
N ASN A 125 27.83 -7.85 -7.42
CA ASN A 125 27.62 -8.29 -8.80
C ASN A 125 27.94 -7.17 -9.82
N PRO A 126 29.17 -6.64 -9.86
CA PRO A 126 29.52 -5.57 -10.76
C PRO A 126 29.46 -6.07 -12.22
N SER A 127 28.44 -5.63 -12.96
CA SER A 127 28.26 -5.99 -14.36
C SER A 127 27.65 -4.84 -15.14
N ASN A 128 28.34 -4.46 -16.24
CA ASN A 128 27.81 -3.47 -17.19
C ASN A 128 26.85 -4.06 -18.25
N LYS A 129 26.52 -5.34 -18.13
CA LYS A 129 25.61 -6.05 -19.06
C LYS A 129 24.19 -6.12 -18.54
N LEU A 130 23.91 -5.60 -17.36
CA LEU A 130 22.61 -5.63 -16.75
C LEU A 130 21.92 -4.27 -16.90
N LYS A 131 20.63 -4.29 -17.16
CA LYS A 131 19.77 -3.10 -17.23
C LYS A 131 18.99 -2.99 -15.92
N VAL A 132 19.07 -1.83 -15.27
CA VAL A 132 18.37 -1.57 -14.00
C VAL A 132 17.18 -0.66 -14.26
N PHE A 133 15.98 -1.10 -13.87
CA PHE A 133 14.73 -0.36 -14.01
C PHE A 133 14.18 0.00 -12.63
N TYR A 134 14.09 1.31 -12.35
CA TYR A 134 13.46 1.81 -11.15
C TYR A 134 11.95 1.98 -11.37
N GLN A 135 11.16 1.33 -10.54
CA GLN A 135 9.70 1.33 -10.63
C GLN A 135 9.14 2.40 -9.67
N LYS A 136 8.77 3.56 -10.20
CA LYS A 136 8.25 4.68 -9.39
C LYS A 136 6.79 4.50 -8.99
N GLY A 137 6.02 3.75 -9.77
CA GLY A 137 4.61 3.51 -9.52
C GLY A 137 4.10 2.24 -10.18
N LEU A 138 2.88 1.85 -9.86
CA LEU A 138 2.23 0.65 -10.41
C LEU A 138 2.16 0.66 -11.94
N GLY A 139 1.99 1.85 -12.53
CA GLY A 139 1.92 2.03 -13.98
C GLY A 139 3.27 1.95 -14.69
N SER A 140 4.39 1.98 -13.97
CA SER A 140 5.73 1.89 -14.57
C SER A 140 6.21 0.46 -14.81
N ILE A 141 5.57 -0.53 -14.19
CA ILE A 141 5.90 -1.94 -14.41
C ILE A 141 5.28 -2.40 -15.72
N GLU A 142 6.11 -2.87 -16.64
CA GLU A 142 5.62 -3.43 -17.89
C GLU A 142 4.71 -4.65 -17.64
N ARG A 143 3.67 -4.80 -18.46
CA ARG A 143 2.75 -5.92 -18.33
C ARG A 143 3.44 -7.28 -18.36
N THR A 144 4.41 -7.45 -19.24
CA THR A 144 5.22 -8.68 -19.37
C THR A 144 6.00 -8.99 -18.11
N ASP A 145 6.56 -7.95 -17.45
CA ASP A 145 7.29 -8.11 -16.20
C ASP A 145 6.35 -8.50 -15.06
N MET A 146 5.19 -7.86 -14.98
CA MET A 146 4.18 -8.21 -13.98
C MET A 146 3.66 -9.65 -14.18
N GLU A 147 3.40 -10.05 -15.42
CA GLU A 147 2.99 -11.42 -15.73
C GLU A 147 4.07 -12.45 -15.35
N TRP A 148 5.35 -12.10 -15.55
CA TRP A 148 6.47 -12.94 -15.15
C TRP A 148 6.56 -13.05 -13.62
N LEU A 149 6.50 -11.93 -12.91
CA LEU A 149 6.52 -11.87 -11.44
C LEU A 149 5.37 -12.72 -10.83
N MET A 150 4.18 -12.63 -11.41
CA MET A 150 3.01 -13.38 -10.94
C MET A 150 3.12 -14.90 -11.17
N LYS A 151 3.97 -15.34 -12.08
CA LYS A 151 4.23 -16.76 -12.34
C LYS A 151 5.29 -17.37 -11.42
N GLN A 152 6.00 -16.54 -10.63
CA GLN A 152 6.99 -17.04 -9.68
C GLN A 152 6.30 -17.75 -8.50
N ASN A 153 7.08 -18.56 -7.77
CA ASN A 153 6.59 -19.28 -6.59
C ASN A 153 5.93 -18.29 -5.60
N GLY A 154 4.68 -18.61 -5.21
CA GLY A 154 3.87 -17.72 -4.37
C GLY A 154 2.91 -16.81 -5.15
N GLY A 155 3.05 -16.68 -6.46
CA GLY A 155 2.13 -15.88 -7.29
C GLY A 155 1.96 -14.46 -6.76
N MET A 156 0.72 -13.97 -6.74
CA MET A 156 0.39 -12.64 -6.21
C MET A 156 0.62 -12.54 -4.69
N GLU A 157 0.50 -13.62 -3.95
CA GLU A 157 0.58 -13.62 -2.48
C GLU A 157 1.94 -13.10 -1.99
N GLN A 158 3.03 -13.34 -2.73
CA GLN A 158 4.36 -12.82 -2.38
C GLN A 158 4.46 -11.29 -2.36
N PHE A 159 3.52 -10.60 -3.04
CA PHE A 159 3.47 -9.14 -3.10
C PHE A 159 2.45 -8.55 -2.13
N LEU A 160 1.73 -9.39 -1.37
CA LEU A 160 0.75 -8.94 -0.40
C LEU A 160 1.37 -8.85 0.99
N TYR A 161 1.47 -7.64 1.49
CA TYR A 161 1.82 -7.38 2.88
C TYR A 161 0.55 -7.27 3.70
N GLU A 162 0.30 -8.26 4.57
CA GLU A 162 -0.84 -8.29 5.46
C GLU A 162 -0.67 -7.24 6.56
N LEU A 163 -1.65 -6.34 6.69
CA LEU A 163 -1.69 -5.33 7.73
C LEU A 163 -2.43 -5.90 8.93
N ARG A 164 -1.72 -6.12 10.03
CA ARG A 164 -2.30 -6.58 11.30
C ARG A 164 -2.48 -5.43 12.27
N GLU A 165 -3.33 -5.60 13.26
CA GLU A 165 -3.48 -4.63 14.32
C GLU A 165 -2.17 -4.51 15.11
N ASP A 166 -1.59 -3.33 15.07
CA ASP A 166 -0.42 -2.92 15.82
C ASP A 166 -0.72 -1.57 16.47
N ALA A 167 -0.77 -1.56 17.80
CA ALA A 167 -1.12 -0.37 18.58
C ALA A 167 -0.16 0.80 18.34
N GLU A 168 1.12 0.55 18.10
CA GLU A 168 2.11 1.60 17.80
C GLU A 168 1.95 2.09 16.36
N GLY A 169 1.76 1.19 15.39
CA GLY A 169 1.50 1.52 14.00
C GLY A 169 0.26 2.41 13.85
N PHE A 170 -0.83 2.08 14.53
CA PHE A 170 -2.04 2.91 14.49
C PHE A 170 -1.87 4.28 15.16
N LYS A 171 -1.14 4.38 16.28
CA LYS A 171 -0.77 5.68 16.87
C LYS A 171 0.02 6.54 15.88
N ASN A 172 0.90 5.93 15.10
CA ASN A 172 1.61 6.63 14.05
C ASN A 172 0.67 7.10 12.93
N VAL A 173 -0.26 6.26 12.46
CA VAL A 173 -1.27 6.67 11.47
C VAL A 173 -2.10 7.85 12.00
N GLU A 174 -2.60 7.79 13.22
CA GLU A 174 -3.33 8.88 13.87
C GLU A 174 -2.47 10.15 13.95
N LEU A 175 -1.22 10.04 14.42
CA LEU A 175 -0.29 11.16 14.52
C LEU A 175 -0.11 11.89 13.19
N TRP A 176 0.04 11.15 12.10
CA TRP A 176 0.31 11.75 10.78
C TRP A 176 -0.94 12.25 10.06
N LEU A 177 -2.12 11.72 10.38
CA LEU A 177 -3.37 12.04 9.68
C LEU A 177 -4.33 12.95 10.49
N THR A 178 -4.09 13.23 11.76
CA THR A 178 -4.96 14.15 12.53
C THR A 178 -4.56 15.62 12.34
N GLY A 179 -5.49 16.56 12.60
CA GLY A 179 -5.31 17.98 12.33
C GLY A 179 -4.21 18.68 13.11
N ASP A 180 -3.91 18.23 14.34
CA ASP A 180 -2.86 18.86 15.17
C ASP A 180 -1.46 18.59 14.59
N SER A 181 -0.75 19.69 14.23
CA SER A 181 0.58 19.61 13.62
C SER A 181 1.73 19.60 14.64
N GLU A 182 1.51 20.03 15.88
CA GLU A 182 2.60 20.14 16.87
C GLU A 182 3.22 18.79 17.25
N PRO A 183 2.46 17.71 17.52
CA PRO A 183 3.05 16.40 17.78
C PRO A 183 3.90 15.87 16.61
N ARG A 184 3.49 16.17 15.37
CA ARG A 184 4.27 15.82 14.16
C ARG A 184 5.58 16.58 14.08
N LYS A 185 5.54 17.89 14.33
CA LYS A 185 6.74 18.74 14.36
C LYS A 185 7.72 18.31 15.43
N GLU A 186 7.24 17.97 16.63
CA GLU A 186 8.08 17.44 17.71
C GLU A 186 8.76 16.13 17.31
N LYS A 187 8.00 15.23 16.68
CA LYS A 187 8.57 13.97 16.20
C LYS A 187 9.63 14.20 15.13
N LEU A 188 9.36 15.09 14.17
CA LEU A 188 10.32 15.43 13.10
C LEU A 188 11.60 16.09 13.65
N ARG A 189 11.51 16.97 14.67
CA ARG A 189 12.69 17.57 15.30
C ARG A 189 13.63 16.55 15.95
N LYS A 190 13.13 15.38 16.31
CA LYS A 190 13.94 14.28 16.90
C LYS A 190 14.66 13.43 15.85
N TYR A 191 14.27 13.52 14.57
CA TYR A 191 14.98 12.85 13.50
C TYR A 191 16.08 13.76 12.96
N SER A 192 17.35 13.35 13.11
CA SER A 192 18.44 13.91 12.34
C SER A 192 18.40 13.34 10.94
N PHE A 193 18.09 14.16 9.96
CA PHE A 193 18.25 13.75 8.56
C PHE A 193 19.75 13.73 8.24
N ASP A 194 20.28 12.59 7.91
CA ASP A 194 21.60 12.51 7.28
C ASP A 194 21.43 12.91 5.81
N ILE A 195 21.83 14.14 5.49
CA ILE A 195 21.78 14.73 4.14
C ILE A 195 22.58 13.89 3.11
N ASN A 196 23.48 13.04 3.57
CA ASN A 196 24.27 12.16 2.71
C ASN A 196 23.54 10.89 2.25
N MET A 197 22.30 10.66 2.70
CA MET A 197 21.44 9.56 2.26
C MET A 197 20.40 9.96 1.19
N ALA A 198 20.45 11.20 0.68
CA ALA A 198 19.53 11.68 -0.35
C ALA A 198 20.07 11.39 -1.77
#